data_d1065572d60188b14226e1f0d550c950
#
_entry.id   d1065572d60188b14226e1f0d550c950
#
_cell.length_a   1.000
_cell.length_b   1.000
_cell.length_c   1.000
_cell.angle_alpha   90.00
_cell.angle_beta   90.00
_cell.angle_gamma   90.00
#
_symmetry.space_group_name_H-M   'P 1'
#
loop_
_entity.id
_entity.type
_entity.pdbx_description
1 polymer ?
#
loop_
_entity_poly.entity_id
_entity_poly.type
_entity_poly.pdbx_seq_one_letter_code
_entity_poly.pdbx_strand_id
1 'polypeptide(L)'
;MFTGIVQGVAHVEGIDAREGLHTLRLRFPPGFDEELAIGASVSCDGVCLTVTERPAPGLASFDVMAQTLRLTTLGGLQPGSGLNVERAAREGVEIGGHPLSGHVDVSARIADIRRPDNNHVIRFALPAPWMRYVFAKGYIGVNGCSLTVAEAQRERDGSGWFE
;
A
#
# COMPACT_ATOMS: atom_id res chain seq x y z
N MET A 1 -2.14 -9.13 8.70
CA MET A 1 -0.69 -9.06 8.41
C MET A 1 -0.47 -9.42 6.95
N PHE A 2 0.46 -8.75 6.28
CA PHE A 2 0.81 -8.91 4.88
C PHE A 2 2.30 -9.22 4.74
N THR A 3 2.74 -9.57 3.54
CA THR A 3 4.13 -9.92 3.25
C THR A 3 4.86 -8.85 2.45
N GLY A 4 4.13 -7.92 1.85
CA GLY A 4 4.65 -6.95 0.91
C GLY A 4 5.02 -7.53 -0.45
N ILE A 5 4.48 -8.71 -0.77
CA ILE A 5 4.54 -9.29 -2.12
C ILE A 5 3.21 -8.98 -2.81
N VAL A 6 3.24 -8.01 -3.69
CA VAL A 6 2.05 -7.60 -4.46
C VAL A 6 1.58 -8.78 -5.33
N GLN A 7 0.30 -9.11 -5.22
CA GLN A 7 -0.30 -10.24 -5.95
C GLN A 7 -0.98 -9.80 -7.24
N GLY A 8 -1.20 -8.50 -7.42
CA GLY A 8 -1.80 -7.97 -8.63
C GLY A 8 -2.12 -6.49 -8.51
N VAL A 9 -2.70 -5.95 -9.58
CA VAL A 9 -3.22 -4.58 -9.62
C VAL A 9 -4.74 -4.66 -9.74
N ALA A 10 -5.43 -4.08 -8.77
CA ALA A 10 -6.87 -3.87 -8.85
C ALA A 10 -7.16 -2.49 -9.46
N HIS A 11 -8.35 -2.32 -9.99
CA HIS A 11 -8.81 -1.04 -10.53
C HIS A 11 -10.03 -0.54 -9.77
N VAL A 12 -10.06 0.77 -9.52
CA VAL A 12 -11.22 1.42 -8.91
C VAL A 12 -12.38 1.41 -9.90
N GLU A 13 -13.42 0.64 -9.60
CA GLU A 13 -14.66 0.60 -10.38
C GLU A 13 -15.56 1.79 -10.06
N GLY A 14 -15.56 2.23 -8.81
CA GLY A 14 -16.33 3.38 -8.35
C GLY A 14 -16.00 3.76 -6.92
N ILE A 15 -16.34 5.00 -6.58
CA ILE A 15 -16.18 5.57 -5.24
C ILE A 15 -17.51 6.19 -4.84
N ASP A 16 -18.05 5.76 -3.69
CA ASP A 16 -19.15 6.44 -3.01
C ASP A 16 -18.55 7.31 -1.89
N ALA A 17 -18.43 8.59 -2.17
CA ALA A 17 -17.83 9.55 -1.25
C ALA A 17 -18.90 10.17 -0.34
N ARG A 18 -18.77 9.93 0.96
CA ARG A 18 -19.58 10.54 2.02
C ARG A 18 -18.69 11.32 2.96
N GLU A 19 -19.27 12.22 3.74
CA GLU A 19 -18.51 12.95 4.74
C GLU A 19 -17.83 11.98 5.73
N GLY A 20 -16.51 12.04 5.79
CA GLY A 20 -15.70 11.21 6.69
C GLY A 20 -15.50 9.76 6.28
N LEU A 21 -16.10 9.30 5.18
CA LEU A 21 -16.05 7.91 4.73
C LEU A 21 -16.14 7.81 3.21
N HIS A 22 -15.20 7.09 2.58
CA HIS A 22 -15.35 6.65 1.19
C HIS A 22 -15.54 5.14 1.13
N THR A 23 -16.53 4.69 0.35
CA THR A 23 -16.65 3.28 -0.01
C THR A 23 -16.03 3.08 -1.40
N LEU A 24 -14.90 2.37 -1.45
CA LEU A 24 -14.21 2.02 -2.69
C LEU A 24 -14.73 0.68 -3.20
N ARG A 25 -15.17 0.62 -4.45
CA ARG A 25 -15.41 -0.63 -5.17
C ARG A 25 -14.21 -0.93 -6.06
N LEU A 26 -13.58 -2.08 -5.83
CA LEU A 26 -12.38 -2.50 -6.54
C LEU A 26 -12.66 -3.72 -7.39
N ARG A 27 -12.21 -3.66 -8.65
CA ARG A 27 -12.16 -4.79 -9.56
C ARG A 27 -10.79 -5.43 -9.47
N PHE A 28 -10.78 -6.68 -9.06
CA PHE A 28 -9.57 -7.47 -8.91
C PHE A 28 -9.13 -8.13 -10.22
N PRO A 29 -7.84 -8.47 -10.35
CA PRO A 29 -7.37 -9.34 -11.41
C PRO A 29 -7.98 -10.75 -11.29
N PRO A 30 -8.07 -11.50 -12.40
CA PRO A 30 -8.63 -12.85 -12.38
C PRO A 30 -7.99 -13.76 -11.34
N GLY A 31 -8.81 -14.50 -10.57
CA GLY A 31 -8.37 -15.45 -9.56
C GLY A 31 -8.03 -14.83 -8.18
N PHE A 32 -7.86 -13.51 -8.09
CA PHE A 32 -7.48 -12.88 -6.82
C PHE A 32 -8.56 -13.03 -5.73
N ASP A 33 -9.82 -12.95 -6.10
CA ASP A 33 -10.96 -12.99 -5.16
C ASP A 33 -11.54 -14.40 -4.91
N GLU A 34 -10.87 -15.46 -5.39
CA GLU A 34 -11.25 -16.84 -5.09
C GLU A 34 -11.26 -17.06 -3.58
N GLU A 35 -12.38 -17.52 -3.03
CA GLU A 35 -12.59 -17.73 -1.58
C GLU A 35 -12.34 -16.47 -0.71
N LEU A 36 -12.35 -15.27 -1.28
CA LEU A 36 -12.23 -14.04 -0.51
C LEU A 36 -13.54 -13.81 0.26
N ALA A 37 -13.49 -13.89 1.57
CA ALA A 37 -14.68 -13.71 2.42
C ALA A 37 -14.94 -12.23 2.75
N ILE A 38 -16.20 -11.88 3.01
CA ILE A 38 -16.54 -10.62 3.70
C ILE A 38 -15.89 -10.66 5.09
N GLY A 39 -15.30 -9.54 5.53
CA GLY A 39 -14.51 -9.44 6.75
C GLY A 39 -13.03 -9.80 6.57
N ALA A 40 -12.62 -10.34 5.41
CA ALA A 40 -11.20 -10.58 5.14
C ALA A 40 -10.44 -9.26 4.94
N SER A 41 -9.14 -9.27 5.28
CA SER A 41 -8.26 -8.14 5.03
C SER A 41 -7.57 -8.25 3.68
N VAL A 42 -7.51 -7.12 2.95
CA VAL A 42 -6.75 -6.93 1.72
C VAL A 42 -5.89 -5.69 1.89
N SER A 43 -4.61 -5.79 1.55
CA SER A 43 -3.73 -4.64 1.41
C SER A 43 -4.02 -3.95 0.08
N CYS A 44 -4.36 -2.68 0.13
CA CYS A 44 -4.62 -1.82 -1.02
C CYS A 44 -3.60 -0.68 -1.01
N ASP A 45 -2.63 -0.67 -1.94
CA ASP A 45 -1.44 0.21 -1.90
C ASP A 45 -0.75 0.20 -0.52
N GLY A 46 -0.73 -0.95 0.16
CA GLY A 46 -0.15 -1.09 1.49
C GLY A 46 -1.10 -0.78 2.65
N VAL A 47 -2.30 -0.29 2.38
CA VAL A 47 -3.31 -0.01 3.41
C VAL A 47 -4.15 -1.25 3.68
N CYS A 48 -4.21 -1.70 4.93
CA CYS A 48 -5.08 -2.79 5.36
C CYS A 48 -6.54 -2.33 5.33
N LEU A 49 -7.32 -2.86 4.40
CA LEU A 49 -8.75 -2.64 4.30
C LEU A 49 -9.53 -3.94 4.51
N THR A 50 -10.73 -3.82 5.05
CA THR A 50 -11.63 -4.96 5.28
C THR A 50 -12.67 -5.03 4.17
N VAL A 51 -12.87 -6.21 3.60
CA VAL A 51 -13.95 -6.47 2.63
C VAL A 51 -15.29 -6.30 3.32
N THR A 52 -16.10 -5.34 2.88
CA THR A 52 -17.45 -5.08 3.42
C THR A 52 -18.54 -5.75 2.59
N GLU A 53 -18.35 -5.85 1.26
CA GLU A 53 -19.29 -6.46 0.34
C GLU A 53 -18.57 -7.15 -0.81
N ARG A 54 -19.26 -8.13 -1.41
CA ARG A 54 -18.86 -8.76 -2.68
C ARG A 54 -20.04 -8.72 -3.66
N PRO A 55 -20.24 -7.59 -4.38
CA PRO A 55 -21.43 -7.41 -5.20
C PRO A 55 -21.47 -8.30 -6.45
N ALA A 56 -20.31 -8.75 -6.95
CA ALA A 56 -20.20 -9.67 -8.07
C ALA A 56 -18.83 -10.37 -8.05
N PRO A 57 -18.63 -11.46 -8.82
CA PRO A 57 -17.30 -12.05 -9.02
C PRO A 57 -16.30 -11.02 -9.52
N GLY A 58 -15.10 -11.02 -8.93
CA GLY A 58 -14.03 -10.06 -9.22
C GLY A 58 -14.23 -8.67 -8.63
N LEU A 59 -15.30 -8.42 -7.85
CA LEU A 59 -15.59 -7.13 -7.22
C LEU A 59 -15.68 -7.26 -5.70
N ALA A 60 -15.09 -6.31 -4.99
CA ALA A 60 -15.32 -6.11 -3.56
C ALA A 60 -15.41 -4.63 -3.21
N SER A 61 -16.12 -4.34 -2.12
CA SER A 61 -16.24 -3.00 -1.53
C SER A 61 -15.43 -2.91 -0.25
N PHE A 62 -14.91 -1.72 0.02
CA PHE A 62 -14.09 -1.39 1.19
C PHE A 62 -14.45 -0.01 1.71
N ASP A 63 -14.66 0.11 3.00
CA ASP A 63 -14.87 1.39 3.64
C ASP A 63 -13.53 1.99 4.12
N VAL A 64 -13.27 3.23 3.73
CA VAL A 64 -12.04 3.95 4.04
C VAL A 64 -12.36 5.21 4.81
N MET A 65 -11.90 5.25 6.06
CA MET A 65 -12.15 6.37 6.98
C MET A 65 -11.36 7.62 6.60
N ALA A 66 -11.85 8.79 6.97
CA ALA A 66 -11.25 10.09 6.67
C ALA A 66 -9.77 10.19 7.07
N GLN A 67 -9.36 9.59 8.19
CA GLN A 67 -7.96 9.59 8.62
C GLN A 67 -7.08 8.86 7.60
N THR A 68 -7.49 7.67 7.15
CA THR A 68 -6.77 6.87 6.16
C THR A 68 -6.69 7.61 4.83
N LEU A 69 -7.79 8.23 4.39
CA LEU A 69 -7.81 9.03 3.15
C LEU A 69 -6.82 10.20 3.20
N ARG A 70 -6.63 10.83 4.37
CA ARG A 70 -5.69 11.95 4.52
C ARG A 70 -4.22 11.51 4.60
N LEU A 71 -3.94 10.36 5.21
CA LEU A 71 -2.57 9.88 5.46
C LEU A 71 -1.99 9.10 4.29
N THR A 72 -2.83 8.58 3.39
CA THR A 72 -2.43 7.65 2.35
C THR A 72 -2.75 8.16 0.95
N THR A 73 -2.26 7.45 -0.05
CA THR A 73 -2.55 7.72 -1.47
C THR A 73 -4.01 7.43 -1.84
N LEU A 74 -4.76 6.69 -0.99
CA LEU A 74 -6.15 6.30 -1.28
C LEU A 74 -7.09 7.50 -1.43
N GLY A 75 -6.80 8.62 -0.75
CA GLY A 75 -7.61 9.84 -0.89
C GLY A 75 -7.55 10.51 -2.26
N GLY A 76 -6.54 10.19 -3.07
CA GLY A 76 -6.37 10.69 -4.44
C GLY A 76 -6.90 9.77 -5.54
N LEU A 77 -7.46 8.62 -5.18
CA LEU A 77 -7.97 7.66 -6.17
C LEU A 77 -9.21 8.20 -6.90
N GLN A 78 -9.34 7.80 -8.15
CA GLN A 78 -10.47 8.09 -9.02
C GLN A 78 -10.93 6.80 -9.71
N PRO A 79 -12.15 6.71 -10.22
CA PRO A 79 -12.56 5.61 -11.09
C PRO A 79 -11.54 5.38 -12.22
N GLY A 80 -11.13 4.13 -12.40
CA GLY A 80 -10.06 3.73 -13.33
C GLY A 80 -8.64 3.73 -12.75
N SER A 81 -8.40 4.33 -11.58
CA SER A 81 -7.09 4.25 -10.90
C SER A 81 -6.71 2.80 -10.63
N GLY A 82 -5.44 2.45 -10.88
CA GLY A 82 -4.86 1.17 -10.47
C GLY A 82 -4.23 1.28 -9.09
N LEU A 83 -4.31 0.20 -8.31
CA LEU A 83 -3.66 0.08 -7.01
C LEU A 83 -3.16 -1.35 -6.76
N ASN A 84 -2.04 -1.46 -6.08
CA ASN A 84 -1.46 -2.75 -5.71
C ASN A 84 -2.35 -3.47 -4.70
N VAL A 85 -2.55 -4.77 -4.88
CA VAL A 85 -3.32 -5.56 -3.93
C VAL A 85 -2.58 -6.81 -3.49
N GLU A 86 -2.76 -7.14 -2.21
CA GLU A 86 -2.26 -8.36 -1.57
C GLU A 86 -3.30 -8.87 -0.58
N ARG A 87 -3.57 -10.17 -0.57
CA ARG A 87 -4.41 -10.82 0.45
C ARG A 87 -3.62 -11.00 1.74
N ALA A 88 -4.31 -10.99 2.87
CA ALA A 88 -3.67 -11.30 4.15
C ALA A 88 -2.94 -12.65 4.10
N ALA A 89 -1.75 -12.69 4.72
CA ALA A 89 -0.96 -13.91 4.84
C ALA A 89 -1.77 -15.01 5.53
N ARG A 90 -1.63 -16.25 5.05
CA ARG A 90 -2.28 -17.44 5.60
C ARG A 90 -1.25 -18.28 6.36
N GLU A 91 -1.69 -18.94 7.43
CA GLU A 91 -0.86 -19.91 8.14
C GLU A 91 -0.58 -21.14 7.25
N GLY A 92 0.59 -21.73 7.41
CA GLY A 92 0.96 -22.96 6.70
C GLY A 92 1.38 -22.78 5.26
N VAL A 93 1.48 -21.54 4.76
CA VAL A 93 1.98 -21.23 3.42
C VAL A 93 3.38 -20.65 3.52
N GLU A 94 4.24 -20.95 2.54
CA GLU A 94 5.57 -20.33 2.43
C GLU A 94 5.43 -18.80 2.29
N ILE A 95 6.15 -18.05 3.12
CA ILE A 95 6.06 -16.59 3.18
C ILE A 95 7.35 -15.99 2.64
N GLY A 96 7.25 -15.22 1.55
CA GLY A 96 8.28 -14.31 1.06
C GLY A 96 8.12 -12.90 1.64
N GLY A 97 8.99 -11.96 1.26
CA GLY A 97 8.92 -10.56 1.69
C GLY A 97 9.20 -10.37 3.18
N HIS A 98 8.49 -9.43 3.81
CA HIS A 98 8.65 -9.08 5.22
C HIS A 98 7.30 -8.80 5.88
N PRO A 99 7.12 -9.01 7.20
CA PRO A 99 5.87 -8.73 7.88
C PRO A 99 5.48 -7.25 7.79
N LEU A 100 4.34 -6.96 7.16
CA LEU A 100 3.75 -5.63 7.08
C LEU A 100 2.38 -5.63 7.78
N SER A 101 2.11 -4.61 8.58
CA SER A 101 0.81 -4.47 9.27
C SER A 101 -0.30 -4.01 8.33
N GLY A 102 0.04 -3.21 7.34
CA GLY A 102 -0.91 -2.46 6.51
C GLY A 102 -1.42 -1.18 7.18
N HIS A 103 -0.82 -0.76 8.29
CA HIS A 103 -1.10 0.52 8.94
C HIS A 103 -0.08 1.55 8.44
N VAL A 104 -0.52 2.38 7.51
CA VAL A 104 0.34 3.38 6.87
C VAL A 104 0.46 4.60 7.76
N ASP A 105 1.68 5.00 8.04
CA ASP A 105 2.00 6.10 8.96
C ASP A 105 2.11 7.46 8.24
N VAL A 106 2.57 7.46 6.98
CA VAL A 106 2.88 8.69 6.24
C VAL A 106 2.90 8.45 4.74
N SER A 107 2.54 9.45 3.96
CA SER A 107 2.81 9.51 2.53
C SER A 107 4.15 10.20 2.29
N ALA A 108 5.09 9.49 1.66
CA ALA A 108 6.38 10.04 1.27
C ALA A 108 6.32 10.68 -0.12
N ARG A 109 7.10 11.74 -0.35
CA ARG A 109 7.24 12.35 -1.66
C ARG A 109 8.38 11.69 -2.43
N ILE A 110 8.13 11.28 -3.67
CA ILE A 110 9.21 10.89 -4.59
C ILE A 110 10.01 12.14 -4.92
N ALA A 111 11.27 12.17 -4.50
CA ALA A 111 12.18 13.28 -4.71
C ALA A 111 12.99 13.15 -6.00
N ASP A 112 13.33 11.90 -6.38
CA ASP A 112 14.10 11.61 -7.57
C ASP A 112 13.82 10.18 -8.08
N ILE A 113 13.95 9.97 -9.38
CA ILE A 113 13.91 8.64 -10.02
C ILE A 113 15.06 8.57 -11.01
N ARG A 114 16.00 7.67 -10.76
CA ARG A 114 17.11 7.37 -11.68
C ARG A 114 16.93 5.98 -12.28
N ARG A 115 17.33 5.83 -13.52
CA ARG A 115 17.21 4.57 -14.27
C ARG A 115 18.57 4.14 -14.84
N PRO A 116 19.50 3.72 -13.97
CA PRO A 116 20.79 3.21 -14.44
C PRO A 116 20.59 1.81 -15.04
N ASP A 117 20.95 1.67 -16.31
CA ASP A 117 20.86 0.41 -17.07
C ASP A 117 19.48 -0.30 -16.92
N ASN A 118 19.46 -1.49 -16.35
CA ASN A 118 18.24 -2.29 -16.12
C ASN A 118 17.64 -2.08 -14.72
N ASN A 119 17.95 -0.97 -14.04
CA ASN A 119 17.56 -0.75 -12.66
C ASN A 119 16.71 0.51 -12.50
N HIS A 120 15.99 0.60 -11.39
CA HIS A 120 15.26 1.79 -10.98
C HIS A 120 15.66 2.13 -9.56
N VAL A 121 16.18 3.33 -9.35
CA VAL A 121 16.48 3.87 -8.03
C VAL A 121 15.50 4.99 -7.77
N ILE A 122 14.69 4.82 -6.74
CA ILE A 122 13.65 5.79 -6.36
C ILE A 122 14.04 6.38 -5.02
N ARG A 123 14.16 7.70 -4.96
CA ARG A 123 14.44 8.44 -3.74
C ARG A 123 13.15 9.00 -3.16
N PHE A 124 12.89 8.66 -1.91
CA PHE A 124 11.75 9.13 -1.14
C PHE A 124 12.21 10.13 -0.08
N ALA A 125 11.60 11.32 -0.06
CA ALA A 125 11.81 12.30 0.99
C ALA A 125 10.84 12.06 2.15
N LEU A 126 11.37 12.07 3.38
CA LEU A 126 10.61 11.89 4.60
C LEU A 126 10.80 13.06 5.58
N PRO A 127 9.72 13.49 6.28
CA PRO A 127 9.83 14.45 7.35
C PRO A 127 10.50 13.88 8.61
N ALA A 128 11.04 14.77 9.45
CA ALA A 128 11.81 14.45 10.64
C ALA A 128 11.21 13.37 11.57
N PRO A 129 9.91 13.37 11.90
CA PRO A 129 9.35 12.38 12.83
C PRO A 129 9.48 10.93 12.35
N TRP A 130 9.53 10.72 11.02
CA TRP A 130 9.53 9.39 10.41
C TRP A 130 10.93 8.90 10.02
N MET A 131 11.83 9.82 9.65
CA MET A 131 13.17 9.46 9.20
C MET A 131 13.99 8.70 10.26
N ARG A 132 13.66 8.85 11.54
CA ARG A 132 14.32 8.11 12.64
C ARG A 132 14.09 6.61 12.62
N TYR A 133 13.08 6.14 11.91
CA TYR A 133 12.74 4.71 11.79
C TYR A 133 13.32 4.05 10.53
N VAL A 134 13.97 4.85 9.66
CA VAL A 134 14.51 4.37 8.39
C VAL A 134 16.03 4.28 8.47
N PHE A 135 16.57 3.13 8.13
CA PHE A 135 18.02 2.87 8.11
C PHE A 135 18.37 1.91 6.98
N ALA A 136 19.59 2.06 6.45
CA ALA A 136 20.10 1.22 5.37
C ALA A 136 20.09 -0.27 5.79
N LYS A 137 19.75 -1.15 4.85
CA LYS A 137 19.58 -2.61 5.05
C LYS A 137 18.38 -3.02 5.90
N GLY A 138 17.59 -2.06 6.42
CA GLY A 138 16.26 -2.34 6.93
C GLY A 138 15.28 -2.60 5.78
N TYR A 139 14.06 -2.99 6.11
CA TYR A 139 12.97 -3.08 5.14
C TYR A 139 11.88 -2.05 5.42
N ILE A 140 11.16 -1.66 4.39
CA ILE A 140 10.06 -0.69 4.47
C ILE A 140 8.96 -1.08 3.49
N GLY A 141 7.71 -0.90 3.88
CA GLY A 141 6.57 -1.03 2.98
C GLY A 141 6.32 0.28 2.22
N VAL A 142 6.33 0.22 0.89
CA VAL A 142 5.99 1.35 0.02
C VAL A 142 4.90 0.90 -0.96
N ASN A 143 3.73 1.51 -0.90
CA ASN A 143 2.57 1.14 -1.72
C ASN A 143 2.31 -0.38 -1.76
N GLY A 144 2.44 -1.05 -0.61
CA GLY A 144 2.24 -2.48 -0.48
C GLY A 144 3.43 -3.35 -0.87
N CYS A 145 4.51 -2.78 -1.42
CA CYS A 145 5.74 -3.51 -1.70
C CYS A 145 6.67 -3.48 -0.50
N SER A 146 7.16 -4.63 -0.05
CA SER A 146 8.24 -4.72 0.92
C SER A 146 9.58 -4.56 0.20
N LEU A 147 10.30 -3.49 0.51
CA LEU A 147 11.55 -3.12 -0.13
C LEU A 147 12.68 -3.04 0.90
N THR A 148 13.87 -3.49 0.51
CA THR A 148 15.08 -3.25 1.30
C THR A 148 15.56 -1.82 1.05
N VAL A 149 15.81 -1.07 2.11
CA VAL A 149 16.40 0.26 2.04
C VAL A 149 17.86 0.14 1.59
N ALA A 150 18.18 0.61 0.39
CA ALA A 150 19.54 0.58 -0.13
C ALA A 150 20.43 1.62 0.56
N GLU A 151 19.92 2.84 0.68
CA GLU A 151 20.59 3.97 1.31
C GLU A 151 19.58 4.83 2.08
N ALA A 152 20.01 5.44 3.17
CA ALA A 152 19.22 6.39 3.94
C ALA A 152 20.13 7.50 4.47
N GLN A 153 19.69 8.74 4.35
CA GLN A 153 20.40 9.90 4.85
C GLN A 153 19.49 10.80 5.65
N ARG A 154 19.97 11.21 6.83
CA ARG A 154 19.27 12.18 7.70
C ARG A 154 19.93 13.54 7.61
N GLU A 155 19.12 14.57 7.47
CA GLU A 155 19.53 15.96 7.45
C GLU A 155 19.63 16.54 8.89
N ARG A 156 20.19 17.74 9.03
CA ARG A 156 20.39 18.39 10.35
C ARG A 156 19.09 18.72 11.07
N ASP A 157 18.02 18.98 10.34
CA ASP A 157 16.68 19.24 10.87
C ASP A 157 15.91 17.96 11.24
N GLY A 158 16.54 16.79 11.05
CA GLY A 158 15.98 15.48 11.32
C GLY A 158 15.13 14.91 10.18
N SER A 159 14.81 15.67 9.13
CA SER A 159 14.23 15.15 7.89
C SER A 159 15.28 14.32 7.13
N GLY A 160 14.94 13.78 5.98
CA GLY A 160 15.89 13.06 5.16
C GLY A 160 15.25 12.35 3.99
N TRP A 161 16.00 11.38 3.47
CA TRP A 161 15.56 10.57 2.35
C TRP A 161 16.06 9.13 2.46
N PHE A 162 15.42 8.25 1.74
CA PHE A 162 15.90 6.89 1.51
C PHE A 162 15.71 6.46 0.05
N GLU A 163 16.48 5.46 -0.35
CA GLU A 163 16.39 4.81 -1.67
C GLU A 163 16.15 3.31 -1.52
#